data_37eb092d0ee3ff9a622d781eb5cc9ac0
#
_entry.id   37eb092d0ee3ff9a622d781eb5cc9ac0
#
_cell.length_a   1.000
_cell.length_b   1.000
_cell.length_c   1.000
_cell.angle_alpha   90.00
_cell.angle_beta   90.00
_cell.angle_gamma   90.00
#
_symmetry.space_group_name_H-M   'P 1'
#
loop_
_entity.id
_entity.type
_entity.pdbx_description
1 polymer ?
#
loop_
_entity_poly.entity_id
_entity_poly.type
_entity_poly.pdbx_seq_one_letter_code
_entity_poly.pdbx_strand_id
1 'polypeptide(L)'
;HPDFVDRDTLIQRSEEAGFISWMAYFGAVRGQQLADPSGVPTMNAHVLSRKSPTLQIYTRNPFYPKIDPAGNQLPYIDSVMSLVVMNPEVVTAKTSTGQVHFSAIGLATPDIPLFKRGGKAGNFTARIWNRLHGVDVVIQPNLTVEDPVLREIFRDLRFRQALSIAIHRDEIN
;
A
#
# COMPACT_ATOMS: atom_id res chain seq x y z
N HIS A 1 11.80 10.21 -16.86
CA HIS A 1 10.88 11.33 -17.07
C HIS A 1 11.52 12.33 -18.05
N PRO A 2 10.75 12.97 -18.96
CA PRO A 2 11.29 13.88 -20.00
C PRO A 2 12.12 15.06 -19.47
N ASP A 3 11.91 15.48 -18.21
CA ASP A 3 12.68 16.56 -17.58
C ASP A 3 14.13 16.16 -17.22
N PHE A 4 14.44 14.85 -17.21
CA PHE A 4 15.74 14.32 -16.80
C PHE A 4 16.45 13.51 -17.88
N VAL A 5 15.73 13.14 -18.93
CA VAL A 5 16.26 12.34 -20.05
C VAL A 5 15.66 12.90 -21.33
N ASP A 6 16.48 13.02 -22.36
CA ASP A 6 16.04 13.43 -23.68
C ASP A 6 14.87 12.57 -24.20
N ARG A 7 13.89 13.26 -24.81
CA ARG A 7 12.62 12.64 -25.23
C ARG A 7 12.84 11.55 -26.29
N ASP A 8 13.75 11.78 -27.22
CA ASP A 8 14.01 10.83 -28.32
C ASP A 8 14.65 9.55 -27.76
N THR A 9 15.56 9.69 -26.80
CA THR A 9 16.12 8.56 -26.05
C THR A 9 15.07 7.76 -25.31
N LEU A 10 14.06 8.43 -24.72
CA LEU A 10 12.95 7.73 -24.04
C LEU A 10 12.05 6.97 -25.02
N ILE A 11 11.75 7.58 -26.17
CA ILE A 11 10.95 6.94 -27.21
C ILE A 11 11.70 5.70 -27.72
N GLN A 12 12.96 5.85 -28.09
CA GLN A 12 13.78 4.74 -28.56
C GLN A 12 13.81 3.58 -27.56
N ARG A 13 14.08 3.85 -26.29
CA ARG A 13 14.09 2.81 -25.23
C ARG A 13 12.74 2.13 -25.04
N SER A 14 11.63 2.88 -25.20
CA SER A 14 10.29 2.30 -25.09
C SER A 14 9.97 1.38 -26.28
N GLU A 15 10.38 1.75 -27.48
CA GLU A 15 10.22 0.95 -28.69
C GLU A 15 11.09 -0.32 -28.65
N GLU A 16 12.36 -0.20 -28.26
CA GLU A 16 13.28 -1.34 -28.06
C GLU A 16 12.74 -2.34 -27.01
N ALA A 17 12.04 -1.84 -25.99
CA ALA A 17 11.39 -2.65 -24.95
C ALA A 17 9.99 -3.15 -25.36
N GLY A 18 9.52 -2.85 -26.58
CA GLY A 18 8.23 -3.31 -27.10
C GLY A 18 6.99 -2.57 -26.58
N PHE A 19 7.17 -1.34 -26.07
CA PHE A 19 6.06 -0.53 -25.58
C PHE A 19 5.61 0.52 -26.58
N ILE A 20 4.32 0.80 -26.62
CA ILE A 20 3.69 1.78 -27.54
C ILE A 20 4.00 3.24 -27.17
N SER A 21 4.52 3.50 -25.97
CA SER A 21 4.88 4.83 -25.51
C SER A 21 5.82 4.78 -24.29
N TRP A 22 6.59 5.86 -24.11
CA TRP A 22 7.45 5.98 -22.92
C TRP A 22 6.67 5.97 -21.60
N MET A 23 5.41 6.43 -21.57
CA MET A 23 4.54 6.38 -20.37
C MET A 23 4.17 4.95 -20.02
N ALA A 24 3.84 4.12 -21.03
CA ALA A 24 3.55 2.70 -20.82
C ALA A 24 4.82 1.96 -20.31
N TYR A 25 5.96 2.24 -20.91
CA TYR A 25 7.26 1.71 -20.46
C TYR A 25 7.57 2.12 -19.03
N PHE A 26 7.45 3.40 -18.70
CA PHE A 26 7.66 3.90 -17.34
C PHE A 26 6.72 3.24 -16.32
N GLY A 27 5.44 3.09 -16.66
CA GLY A 27 4.47 2.41 -15.82
C GLY A 27 4.83 0.95 -15.55
N ALA A 28 5.27 0.24 -16.58
CA ALA A 28 5.70 -1.15 -16.48
C ALA A 28 6.96 -1.30 -15.61
N VAL A 29 7.99 -0.47 -15.85
CA VAL A 29 9.23 -0.47 -15.07
C VAL A 29 8.95 -0.12 -13.61
N ARG A 30 8.13 0.89 -13.35
CA ARG A 30 7.70 1.24 -11.99
C ARG A 30 6.96 0.10 -11.30
N GLY A 31 6.06 -0.57 -12.02
CA GLY A 31 5.32 -1.73 -11.50
C GLY A 31 6.26 -2.88 -11.14
N GLN A 32 7.23 -3.17 -11.99
CA GLN A 32 8.26 -4.18 -11.73
C GLN A 32 9.14 -3.80 -10.52
N GLN A 33 9.53 -2.55 -10.40
CA GLN A 33 10.30 -2.06 -9.24
C GLN A 33 9.52 -2.16 -7.93
N LEU A 34 8.20 -1.97 -7.95
CA LEU A 34 7.35 -2.18 -6.78
C LEU A 34 7.21 -3.66 -6.43
N ALA A 35 7.17 -4.54 -7.43
CA ALA A 35 7.08 -5.98 -7.24
C ALA A 35 8.43 -6.60 -6.83
N ASP A 36 9.53 -6.08 -7.37
CA ASP A 36 10.89 -6.52 -7.08
C ASP A 36 11.84 -5.32 -7.01
N PRO A 37 12.02 -4.70 -5.84
CA PRO A 37 12.90 -3.56 -5.65
C PRO A 37 14.39 -3.94 -5.57
N SER A 38 14.77 -5.20 -5.84
CA SER A 38 16.19 -5.61 -5.84
C SER A 38 16.98 -4.87 -6.93
N GLY A 39 18.14 -4.32 -6.55
CA GLY A 39 19.00 -3.57 -7.47
C GLY A 39 18.50 -2.17 -7.86
N VAL A 40 17.37 -1.71 -7.33
CA VAL A 40 16.86 -0.37 -7.58
C VAL A 40 17.46 0.63 -6.59
N PRO A 41 18.07 1.74 -7.05
CA PRO A 41 18.49 2.81 -6.17
C PRO A 41 17.30 3.35 -5.37
N THR A 42 17.44 3.44 -4.06
CA THR A 42 16.36 3.87 -3.18
C THR A 42 16.88 4.74 -2.04
N MET A 43 16.06 5.71 -1.62
CA MET A 43 16.27 6.49 -0.40
C MET A 43 15.52 5.91 0.81
N ASN A 44 14.99 4.68 0.71
CA ASN A 44 14.33 4.02 1.83
C ASN A 44 15.34 3.62 2.89
N ALA A 45 14.87 3.50 4.14
CA ALA A 45 15.70 3.11 5.29
C ALA A 45 16.30 1.70 5.16
N HIS A 46 15.61 0.81 4.47
CA HIS A 46 16.05 -0.55 4.22
C HIS A 46 16.00 -0.89 2.74
N VAL A 47 16.89 -1.76 2.29
CA VAL A 47 16.96 -2.28 0.92
C VAL A 47 16.71 -3.79 0.93
N LEU A 48 16.04 -4.30 -0.10
CA LEU A 48 15.79 -5.73 -0.25
C LEU A 48 17.12 -6.45 -0.50
N SER A 49 17.48 -7.36 0.39
CA SER A 49 18.71 -8.18 0.29
C SER A 49 18.43 -9.61 -0.12
N ARG A 50 17.27 -10.14 0.21
CA ARG A 50 16.87 -11.50 -0.15
C ARG A 50 15.37 -11.59 -0.36
N LYS A 51 14.95 -12.31 -1.40
CA LYS A 51 13.55 -12.59 -1.72
C LYS A 51 13.34 -14.08 -1.93
N SER A 52 12.28 -14.61 -1.33
CA SER A 52 11.75 -15.94 -1.61
C SER A 52 10.20 -15.85 -1.69
N PRO A 53 9.51 -16.91 -2.13
CA PRO A 53 8.05 -16.90 -2.19
C PRO A 53 7.33 -16.63 -0.86
N THR A 54 8.00 -16.96 0.28
CA THR A 54 7.39 -16.85 1.62
C THR A 54 8.08 -15.84 2.53
N LEU A 55 9.23 -15.28 2.12
CA LEU A 55 10.04 -14.41 2.97
C LEU A 55 10.77 -13.36 2.14
N GLN A 56 10.71 -12.13 2.58
CA GLN A 56 11.55 -11.03 2.09
C GLN A 56 12.41 -10.51 3.25
N ILE A 57 13.71 -10.35 3.03
CA ILE A 57 14.64 -9.80 4.01
C ILE A 57 15.17 -8.47 3.48
N TYR A 58 15.01 -7.46 4.29
CA TYR A 58 15.52 -6.13 4.03
C TYR A 58 16.64 -5.82 5.03
N THR A 59 17.75 -5.28 4.55
CA THR A 59 18.87 -4.84 5.37
C THR A 59 18.97 -3.33 5.39
N ARG A 60 19.59 -2.79 6.42
CA ARG A 60 19.79 -1.35 6.58
C ARG A 60 20.49 -0.76 5.34
N ASN A 61 19.94 0.36 4.84
CA ASN A 61 20.55 1.11 3.75
C ASN A 61 21.67 2.00 4.28
N PRO A 62 22.94 1.76 3.94
CA PRO A 62 24.06 2.56 4.41
C PRO A 62 24.04 4.01 3.88
N PHE A 63 23.26 4.28 2.84
CA PHE A 63 23.09 5.60 2.23
C PHE A 63 21.80 6.30 2.66
N TYR A 64 21.13 5.80 3.70
CA TYR A 64 19.91 6.45 4.19
C TYR A 64 20.23 7.83 4.77
N PRO A 65 19.59 8.93 4.26
CA PRO A 65 20.04 10.29 4.55
C PRO A 65 19.63 10.83 5.91
N LYS A 66 18.83 10.12 6.69
CA LYS A 66 18.33 10.62 7.98
C LYS A 66 19.25 10.24 9.11
N ILE A 67 19.45 11.21 10.00
CA ILE A 67 20.19 11.08 11.27
C ILE A 67 19.27 11.40 12.45
N ASP A 68 19.63 10.93 13.63
CA ASP A 68 19.00 11.32 14.88
C ASP A 68 19.59 12.65 15.42
N PRO A 69 19.02 13.24 16.49
CA PRO A 69 19.57 14.46 17.10
C PRO A 69 21.00 14.32 17.66
N ALA A 70 21.47 13.11 17.90
CA ALA A 70 22.83 12.82 18.36
C ALA A 70 23.83 12.61 17.21
N GLY A 71 23.37 12.68 15.95
CA GLY A 71 24.19 12.50 14.74
C GLY A 71 24.35 11.05 14.30
N ASN A 72 23.65 10.09 14.91
CA ASN A 72 23.72 8.71 14.49
C ASN A 72 22.85 8.48 13.24
N GLN A 73 23.37 7.73 12.28
CA GLN A 73 22.63 7.40 11.06
C GLN A 73 21.49 6.41 11.35
N LEU A 74 20.31 6.75 10.89
CA LEU A 74 19.14 5.85 10.91
C LEU A 74 19.19 4.85 9.72
N PRO A 75 18.44 3.75 9.77
CA PRO A 75 17.61 3.26 10.87
C PRO A 75 18.43 2.54 11.93
N TYR A 76 17.91 2.43 13.16
CA TYR A 76 18.54 1.62 14.22
C TYR A 76 18.37 0.12 14.01
N ILE A 77 17.33 -0.30 13.31
CA ILE A 77 17.05 -1.70 13.02
C ILE A 77 17.91 -2.15 11.84
N ASP A 78 18.74 -3.16 12.04
CA ASP A 78 19.66 -3.66 11.01
C ASP A 78 18.96 -4.44 9.90
N SER A 79 17.93 -5.21 10.26
CA SER A 79 17.17 -6.00 9.29
C SER A 79 15.70 -6.11 9.61
N VAL A 80 14.89 -6.18 8.57
CA VAL A 80 13.44 -6.41 8.64
C VAL A 80 13.12 -7.66 7.83
N MET A 81 12.48 -8.63 8.48
CA MET A 81 11.97 -9.83 7.82
C MET A 81 10.47 -9.68 7.59
N SER A 82 10.06 -9.65 6.34
CA SER A 82 8.64 -9.60 5.93
C SER A 82 8.19 -10.99 5.50
N LEU A 83 7.24 -11.55 6.24
CA LEU A 83 6.60 -12.81 5.88
C LEU A 83 5.56 -12.57 4.79
N VAL A 84 5.68 -13.29 3.67
CA VAL A 84 4.69 -13.26 2.60
C VAL A 84 3.66 -14.35 2.87
N VAL A 85 2.44 -13.95 3.15
CA VAL A 85 1.34 -14.86 3.52
C VAL A 85 0.16 -14.60 2.60
N MET A 86 -0.33 -15.64 1.94
CA MET A 86 -1.44 -15.55 0.98
C MET A 86 -2.82 -15.54 1.65
N ASN A 87 -2.95 -16.18 2.83
CA ASN A 87 -4.20 -16.27 3.54
C ASN A 87 -4.25 -15.27 4.71
N PRO A 88 -5.21 -14.33 4.73
CA PRO A 88 -5.39 -13.37 5.83
C PRO A 88 -5.58 -14.02 7.20
N GLU A 89 -6.22 -15.20 7.30
CA GLU A 89 -6.40 -15.92 8.56
C GLU A 89 -5.06 -16.32 9.20
N VAL A 90 -4.06 -16.65 8.36
CA VAL A 90 -2.71 -16.97 8.85
C VAL A 90 -2.04 -15.70 9.40
N VAL A 91 -2.28 -14.52 8.80
CA VAL A 91 -1.80 -13.24 9.34
C VAL A 91 -2.40 -13.01 10.73
N THR A 92 -3.72 -13.17 10.87
CA THR A 92 -4.44 -13.06 12.14
C THR A 92 -3.90 -14.03 13.19
N ALA A 93 -3.70 -15.30 12.83
CA ALA A 93 -3.18 -16.32 13.74
C ALA A 93 -1.75 -15.99 14.23
N LYS A 94 -0.85 -15.65 13.32
CA LYS A 94 0.54 -15.28 13.66
C LYS A 94 0.61 -14.02 14.51
N THR A 95 -0.23 -13.04 14.23
CA THR A 95 -0.31 -11.78 14.98
C THR A 95 -0.87 -12.02 16.38
N SER A 96 -1.96 -12.78 16.50
CA SER A 96 -2.63 -13.05 17.80
C SER A 96 -1.77 -13.89 18.75
N THR A 97 -0.82 -14.66 18.23
CA THR A 97 0.11 -15.49 19.02
C THR A 97 1.47 -14.82 19.28
N GLY A 98 1.67 -13.56 18.81
CA GLY A 98 2.92 -12.82 19.02
C GLY A 98 4.09 -13.35 18.21
N GLN A 99 3.85 -14.07 17.10
CA GLN A 99 4.91 -14.56 16.21
C GLN A 99 5.49 -13.47 15.30
N VAL A 100 4.92 -12.25 15.33
CA VAL A 100 5.40 -11.09 14.58
C VAL A 100 5.64 -9.93 15.53
N HIS A 101 6.71 -9.16 15.31
CA HIS A 101 7.04 -7.99 16.13
C HIS A 101 6.18 -6.77 15.80
N PHE A 102 5.72 -6.68 14.55
CA PHE A 102 4.89 -5.58 14.09
C PHE A 102 3.95 -6.05 12.99
N SER A 103 2.68 -5.72 13.10
CA SER A 103 1.67 -5.95 12.07
C SER A 103 0.70 -4.76 12.05
N ALA A 104 0.48 -4.16 10.88
CA ALA A 104 -0.43 -3.03 10.70
C ALA A 104 -1.30 -3.14 9.44
N ILE A 105 -1.07 -4.17 8.62
CA ILE A 105 -1.74 -4.37 7.34
C ILE A 105 -2.37 -5.77 7.35
N GLY A 106 -3.54 -5.90 6.75
CA GLY A 106 -4.26 -7.18 6.66
C GLY A 106 -4.92 -7.63 7.97
N LEU A 107 -5.09 -6.71 8.93
CA LEU A 107 -5.81 -6.97 10.17
C LEU A 107 -7.26 -6.49 10.04
N ALA A 108 -8.21 -7.33 10.39
CA ALA A 108 -9.63 -7.02 10.34
C ALA A 108 -10.15 -6.49 11.67
N THR A 109 -11.08 -5.53 11.60
CA THR A 109 -11.73 -4.95 12.80
C THR A 109 -12.44 -6.00 13.68
N PRO A 110 -13.12 -7.02 13.13
CA PRO A 110 -13.72 -8.09 13.93
C PRO A 110 -12.73 -8.90 14.78
N ASP A 111 -11.44 -8.91 14.41
CA ASP A 111 -10.40 -9.67 15.12
C ASP A 111 -9.80 -8.91 16.31
N ILE A 112 -10.19 -7.65 16.56
CA ILE A 112 -9.69 -6.83 17.68
C ILE A 112 -9.82 -7.55 19.04
N PRO A 113 -10.95 -8.21 19.39
CA PRO A 113 -11.04 -8.94 20.63
C PRO A 113 -10.02 -10.09 20.77
N LEU A 114 -9.70 -10.75 19.64
CA LEU A 114 -8.69 -11.81 19.59
C LEU A 114 -7.28 -11.23 19.85
N PHE A 115 -6.92 -10.12 19.20
CA PHE A 115 -5.65 -9.45 19.43
C PHE A 115 -5.50 -8.93 20.86
N LYS A 116 -6.55 -8.35 21.44
CA LYS A 116 -6.54 -7.90 22.84
C LYS A 116 -6.33 -9.06 23.81
N ARG A 117 -6.95 -10.20 23.59
CA ARG A 117 -6.76 -11.40 24.41
C ARG A 117 -5.38 -12.01 24.26
N GLY A 118 -4.87 -12.08 23.01
CA GLY A 118 -3.55 -12.63 22.70
C GLY A 118 -2.38 -11.80 23.23
N GLY A 119 -2.58 -10.49 23.44
CA GLY A 119 -1.52 -9.55 23.75
C GLY A 119 -0.67 -9.91 24.97
N LYS A 120 -1.30 -10.40 26.07
CA LYS A 120 -0.58 -10.80 27.27
C LYS A 120 0.30 -12.04 27.06
N ALA A 121 -0.25 -13.06 26.42
CA ALA A 121 0.47 -14.31 26.15
C ALA A 121 1.53 -14.14 25.06
N GLY A 122 1.24 -13.35 24.04
CA GLY A 122 2.13 -13.06 22.91
C GLY A 122 3.11 -11.90 23.16
N ASN A 123 3.06 -11.27 24.32
CA ASN A 123 3.92 -10.12 24.71
C ASN A 123 3.86 -8.97 23.68
N PHE A 124 2.67 -8.57 23.27
CA PHE A 124 2.44 -7.43 22.37
C PHE A 124 1.26 -6.57 22.83
N THR A 125 1.15 -5.35 22.31
CA THR A 125 0.05 -4.43 22.55
C THR A 125 -0.74 -4.18 21.28
N ALA A 126 -2.03 -4.53 21.26
CA ALA A 126 -2.93 -4.14 20.19
C ALA A 126 -3.36 -2.67 20.36
N ARG A 127 -2.98 -1.82 19.42
CA ARG A 127 -3.33 -0.40 19.41
C ARG A 127 -4.32 -0.13 18.29
N ILE A 128 -5.42 0.54 18.60
CA ILE A 128 -6.40 0.99 17.61
C ILE A 128 -6.10 2.44 17.29
N TRP A 129 -5.87 2.70 16.02
CA TRP A 129 -5.66 4.07 15.53
C TRP A 129 -6.87 4.54 14.76
N ASN A 130 -7.31 5.76 15.04
CA ASN A 130 -8.32 6.40 14.22
C ASN A 130 -7.70 6.70 12.85
N ARG A 131 -8.25 6.11 11.80
CA ARG A 131 -7.95 6.49 10.43
C ARG A 131 -8.83 7.67 10.04
N LEU A 132 -8.29 8.58 9.24
CA LEU A 132 -9.07 9.66 8.63
C LEU A 132 -9.93 9.17 7.43
N HIS A 133 -10.25 7.87 7.41
CA HIS A 133 -11.20 7.31 6.47
C HIS A 133 -12.61 7.57 7.00
N GLY A 134 -13.36 8.40 6.28
CA GLY A 134 -14.72 8.74 6.69
C GLY A 134 -15.74 7.65 6.42
N VAL A 135 -15.45 6.69 5.54
CA VAL A 135 -16.39 5.63 5.12
C VAL A 135 -15.64 4.41 4.58
N ASP A 136 -16.18 3.22 4.82
CA ASP A 136 -15.68 1.96 4.28
C ASP A 136 -16.33 1.63 2.91
N VAL A 137 -17.53 2.16 2.65
CA VAL A 137 -18.25 1.97 1.39
C VAL A 137 -18.57 3.33 0.78
N VAL A 138 -18.18 3.53 -0.47
CA VAL A 138 -18.42 4.77 -1.23
C VAL A 138 -19.10 4.43 -2.55
N ILE A 139 -20.21 5.10 -2.83
CA ILE A 139 -20.86 5.07 -4.15
C ILE A 139 -20.49 6.37 -4.88
N GLN A 140 -19.77 6.24 -5.99
CA GLN A 140 -19.32 7.38 -6.79
C GLN A 140 -19.93 7.34 -8.18
N PRO A 141 -21.01 8.08 -8.47
CA PRO A 141 -21.55 8.20 -9.82
C PRO A 141 -20.51 8.82 -10.77
N ASN A 142 -20.34 8.23 -11.95
CA ASN A 142 -19.44 8.77 -12.97
C ASN A 142 -20.06 10.01 -13.63
N LEU A 143 -19.63 11.20 -13.24
CA LEU A 143 -20.14 12.47 -13.78
C LEU A 143 -19.68 12.77 -15.21
N THR A 144 -18.79 11.94 -15.77
CA THR A 144 -18.24 12.07 -17.14
C THR A 144 -18.60 10.88 -18.03
N VAL A 145 -19.60 10.07 -17.61
CA VAL A 145 -20.08 8.95 -18.42
C VAL A 145 -20.47 9.42 -19.82
N GLU A 146 -20.19 8.60 -20.85
CA GLU A 146 -20.43 8.98 -22.25
C GLU A 146 -21.91 9.07 -22.59
N ASP A 147 -22.76 8.23 -21.97
CA ASP A 147 -24.23 8.30 -22.13
C ASP A 147 -24.75 9.65 -21.64
N PRO A 148 -25.40 10.45 -22.51
CA PRO A 148 -25.85 11.80 -22.17
C PRO A 148 -26.97 11.81 -21.11
N VAL A 149 -27.85 10.80 -21.12
CA VAL A 149 -28.97 10.69 -20.17
C VAL A 149 -28.45 10.37 -18.78
N LEU A 150 -27.59 9.37 -18.66
CA LEU A 150 -26.95 9.03 -17.37
C LEU A 150 -26.08 10.16 -16.85
N ARG A 151 -25.40 10.88 -17.75
CA ARG A 151 -24.57 12.03 -17.37
C ARG A 151 -25.41 13.14 -16.76
N GLU A 152 -26.56 13.45 -17.34
CA GLU A 152 -27.48 14.45 -16.81
C GLU A 152 -28.02 14.03 -15.43
N ILE A 153 -28.47 12.79 -15.29
CA ILE A 153 -28.94 12.22 -14.02
C ILE A 153 -27.86 12.28 -12.94
N PHE A 154 -26.64 11.83 -13.23
CA PHE A 154 -25.56 11.78 -12.25
C PHE A 154 -25.05 13.17 -11.85
N ARG A 155 -25.17 14.17 -12.74
CA ARG A 155 -24.85 15.56 -12.45
C ARG A 155 -25.95 16.30 -11.66
N ASP A 156 -27.18 15.80 -11.65
CA ASP A 156 -28.24 16.40 -10.83
C ASP A 156 -27.91 16.21 -9.34
N LEU A 157 -27.81 17.31 -8.61
CA LEU A 157 -27.53 17.29 -7.18
C LEU A 157 -28.61 16.55 -6.39
N ARG A 158 -29.88 16.70 -6.79
CA ARG A 158 -31.03 16.06 -6.14
C ARG A 158 -30.94 14.54 -6.22
N PHE A 159 -30.50 14.01 -7.37
CA PHE A 159 -30.27 12.58 -7.55
C PHE A 159 -29.19 12.07 -6.59
N ARG A 160 -28.05 12.76 -6.48
CA ARG A 160 -26.97 12.35 -5.58
C ARG A 160 -27.35 12.45 -4.10
N GLN A 161 -28.16 13.47 -3.73
CA GLN A 161 -28.71 13.59 -2.39
C GLN A 161 -29.68 12.45 -2.07
N ALA A 162 -30.60 12.13 -3.00
CA ALA A 162 -31.53 11.01 -2.86
C ALA A 162 -30.77 9.67 -2.72
N LEU A 163 -29.74 9.45 -3.54
CA LEU A 163 -28.88 8.26 -3.45
C LEU A 163 -28.20 8.16 -2.09
N SER A 164 -27.70 9.28 -1.56
CA SER A 164 -27.07 9.30 -0.23
C SER A 164 -28.05 9.01 0.91
N ILE A 165 -29.29 9.46 0.79
CA ILE A 165 -30.35 9.22 1.80
C ILE A 165 -30.86 7.78 1.71
N ALA A 166 -30.90 7.19 0.52
CA ALA A 166 -31.35 5.82 0.30
C ALA A 166 -30.42 4.75 0.91
N ILE A 167 -29.18 5.11 1.27
CA ILE A 167 -28.24 4.18 1.89
C ILE A 167 -28.64 3.91 3.34
N HIS A 168 -28.94 2.66 3.68
CA HIS A 168 -29.21 2.22 5.04
C HIS A 168 -27.89 2.00 5.80
N ARG A 169 -27.36 3.05 6.42
CA ARG A 169 -26.02 3.09 7.01
C ARG A 169 -25.86 2.11 8.19
N ASP A 170 -26.92 1.87 8.95
CA ASP A 170 -26.88 0.98 10.10
C ASP A 170 -26.73 -0.50 9.71
N GLU A 171 -27.09 -0.87 8.47
CA GLU A 171 -26.88 -2.23 7.95
C GLU A 171 -25.45 -2.40 7.36
N ILE A 172 -24.77 -1.30 7.02
CA ILE A 172 -23.44 -1.34 6.44
C ILE A 172 -22.37 -1.31 7.53
N ASN A 173 -22.63 -0.67 8.66
CA ASN A 173 -21.73 -0.56 9.82
C ASN A 173 -21.88 -1.75 10.76
#